data_09c1acaf5c321b07e289260fd3fc26d5
#
_entry.id   09c1acaf5c321b07e289260fd3fc26d5
#
_cell.length_a   1.000
_cell.length_b   1.000
_cell.length_c   1.000
_cell.angle_alpha   90.00
_cell.angle_beta   90.00
_cell.angle_gamma   90.00
#
_symmetry.space_group_name_H-M   'P 1'
#
loop_
_entity.id
_entity.type
_entity.pdbx_description
1 polymer ?
#
loop_
_entity_poly.entity_id
_entity_poly.type
_entity_poly.pdbx_seq_one_letter_code
_entity_poly.pdbx_strand_id
1 'polypeptide(L)'
;MRIFVDAMGGDLAPQAPVEGTVEALRRNPELTVTLAGIVPEIEKYLAGADDVRSRITLLDAPEVITNHESPVMGVRKKTKSATVLGMLAVRDKEADGFVSAGSTGAVLAGGMFRLGRIPGVERPALAPLMPNGKGYFLLI
;
A
#
# COMPACT_ATOMS: atom_id res chain seq x y z
N MET A 1 1.80 7.91 13.54
CA MET A 1 1.77 7.85 12.05
C MET A 1 0.92 6.67 11.65
N ARG A 2 -0.06 6.89 10.75
CA ARG A 2 -1.02 5.87 10.29
C ARG A 2 -0.69 5.50 8.85
N ILE A 3 -0.31 4.26 8.61
CA ILE A 3 0.05 3.78 7.27
C ILE A 3 -0.97 2.75 6.80
N PHE A 4 -1.41 2.90 5.56
CA PHE A 4 -2.24 1.91 4.89
C PHE A 4 -1.36 1.01 4.03
N VAL A 5 -1.44 -0.30 4.23
CA VAL A 5 -0.61 -1.29 3.53
C VAL A 5 -1.50 -2.20 2.69
N ASP A 6 -1.18 -2.30 1.40
CA ASP A 6 -1.75 -3.30 0.50
C ASP A 6 -1.09 -4.66 0.77
N ALA A 7 -1.79 -5.51 1.49
CA ALA A 7 -1.31 -6.84 1.85
C ALA A 7 -1.30 -7.83 0.66
N MET A 8 -2.00 -7.50 -0.43
CA MET A 8 -2.12 -8.37 -1.61
C MET A 8 -1.20 -7.94 -2.76
N GLY A 9 -0.39 -6.89 -2.56
CA GLY A 9 0.56 -6.40 -3.54
C GLY A 9 1.91 -7.12 -3.50
N GLY A 10 2.41 -7.51 -4.69
CA GLY A 10 3.72 -8.16 -4.87
C GLY A 10 3.66 -9.67 -5.02
N ASP A 11 4.78 -10.23 -5.48
CA ASP A 11 4.88 -11.65 -5.86
C ASP A 11 4.83 -12.61 -4.65
N LEU A 12 5.17 -12.11 -3.46
CA LEU A 12 5.15 -12.87 -2.20
C LEU A 12 4.00 -12.42 -1.28
N ALA A 13 2.96 -11.84 -1.84
CA ALA A 13 1.77 -11.46 -1.08
C ALA A 13 0.92 -12.70 -0.69
N PRO A 14 0.27 -12.69 0.47
CA PRO A 14 0.29 -11.66 1.50
C PRO A 14 1.46 -11.78 2.50
N GLN A 15 2.27 -12.83 2.43
CA GLN A 15 3.31 -13.14 3.40
C GLN A 15 4.26 -11.96 3.63
N ALA A 16 4.99 -11.53 2.60
CA ALA A 16 6.01 -10.50 2.74
C ALA A 16 5.46 -9.14 3.21
N PRO A 17 4.32 -8.62 2.69
CA PRO A 17 3.72 -7.40 3.22
C PRO A 17 3.31 -7.50 4.70
N VAL A 18 2.77 -8.65 5.13
CA VAL A 18 2.33 -8.85 6.51
C VAL A 18 3.53 -8.95 7.47
N GLU A 19 4.50 -9.80 7.16
CA GLU A 19 5.73 -9.97 7.96
C GLU A 19 6.51 -8.64 8.04
N GLY A 20 6.66 -7.93 6.92
CA GLY A 20 7.29 -6.62 6.87
C GLY A 20 6.56 -5.57 7.71
N THR A 21 5.23 -5.60 7.73
CA THR A 21 4.41 -4.73 8.59
C THR A 21 4.66 -5.02 10.07
N VAL A 22 4.68 -6.29 10.48
CA VAL A 22 4.97 -6.69 11.87
C VAL A 22 6.34 -6.20 12.29
N GLU A 23 7.36 -6.38 11.44
CA GLU A 23 8.72 -5.90 11.73
C GLU A 23 8.77 -4.37 11.83
N ALA A 24 8.11 -3.64 10.94
CA ALA A 24 8.05 -2.19 10.97
C ALA A 24 7.38 -1.67 12.26
N LEU A 25 6.32 -2.31 12.70
CA LEU A 25 5.62 -1.99 13.95
C LEU A 25 6.49 -2.23 15.19
N ARG A 26 7.29 -3.29 15.19
CA ARG A 26 8.24 -3.58 16.28
C ARG A 26 9.34 -2.53 16.38
N ARG A 27 9.82 -2.04 15.23
CA ARG A 27 10.86 -1.01 15.17
C ARG A 27 10.35 0.40 15.49
N ASN A 28 9.04 0.66 15.26
CA ASN A 28 8.46 1.99 15.37
C ASN A 28 7.22 1.97 16.28
N PRO A 29 7.36 2.29 17.57
CA PRO A 29 6.25 2.24 18.55
C PRO A 29 5.06 3.15 18.21
N GLU A 30 5.33 4.29 17.56
CA GLU A 30 4.31 5.29 17.16
C GLU A 30 3.55 4.95 15.87
N LEU A 31 3.91 3.82 15.23
CA LEU A 31 3.28 3.41 13.99
C LEU A 31 2.00 2.64 14.26
N THR A 32 0.94 2.96 13.52
CA THR A 32 -0.27 2.15 13.39
C THR A 32 -0.51 1.81 11.94
N VAL A 33 -1.01 0.63 11.65
CA VAL A 33 -1.17 0.14 10.27
C VAL A 33 -2.57 -0.39 10.05
N THR A 34 -3.15 -0.01 8.90
CA THR A 34 -4.28 -0.71 8.30
C THR A 34 -3.74 -1.67 7.24
N LEU A 35 -3.85 -2.98 7.49
CA LEU A 35 -3.56 -4.04 6.52
C LEU A 35 -4.83 -4.36 5.74
N ALA A 36 -4.82 -4.08 4.44
CA ALA A 36 -5.97 -4.32 3.57
C ALA A 36 -5.71 -5.47 2.59
N GLY A 37 -6.66 -6.37 2.48
CA GLY A 37 -6.58 -7.53 1.60
C GLY A 37 -7.60 -8.59 1.96
N ILE A 38 -7.37 -9.82 1.55
CA ILE A 38 -8.20 -10.98 1.89
C ILE A 38 -7.90 -11.37 3.33
N VAL A 39 -8.75 -10.94 4.27
CA VAL A 39 -8.49 -11.05 5.72
C VAL A 39 -8.10 -12.46 6.15
N PRO A 40 -8.77 -13.56 5.75
CA PRO A 40 -8.37 -14.91 6.14
C PRO A 40 -6.96 -15.30 5.66
N GLU A 41 -6.47 -14.72 4.57
CA GLU A 41 -5.10 -14.97 4.09
C GLU A 41 -4.08 -14.17 4.91
N ILE A 42 -4.40 -12.93 5.26
CA ILE A 42 -3.54 -12.08 6.11
C ILE A 42 -3.35 -12.70 7.49
N GLU A 43 -4.43 -13.20 8.11
CA GLU A 43 -4.40 -13.76 9.46
C GLU A 43 -3.45 -14.94 9.61
N LYS A 44 -3.23 -15.73 8.56
CA LYS A 44 -2.27 -16.83 8.56
C LYS A 44 -0.84 -16.40 8.91
N TYR A 45 -0.47 -15.16 8.57
CA TYR A 45 0.89 -14.60 8.76
C TYR A 45 0.99 -13.64 9.96
N LEU A 46 -0.10 -13.45 10.70
CA LEU A 46 -0.10 -12.67 11.95
C LEU A 46 0.12 -13.53 13.20
N ALA A 47 0.28 -14.85 13.03
CA ALA A 47 0.60 -15.74 14.14
C ALA A 47 1.92 -15.31 14.80
N GLY A 48 1.93 -15.13 16.14
CA GLY A 48 3.09 -14.66 16.89
C GLY A 48 3.36 -13.15 16.81
N ALA A 49 2.39 -12.35 16.36
CA ALA A 49 2.44 -10.90 16.31
C ALA A 49 1.60 -10.23 17.41
N ASP A 50 1.31 -10.93 18.52
CA ASP A 50 0.45 -10.46 19.60
C ASP A 50 0.96 -9.15 20.23
N ASP A 51 2.27 -8.98 20.27
CA ASP A 51 2.97 -7.78 20.79
C ASP A 51 2.63 -6.49 20.01
N VAL A 52 2.26 -6.61 18.75
CA VAL A 52 1.92 -5.47 17.88
C VAL A 52 0.47 -5.49 17.39
N ARG A 53 -0.28 -6.54 17.72
CA ARG A 53 -1.63 -6.78 17.18
C ARG A 53 -2.62 -5.64 17.41
N SER A 54 -2.52 -4.97 18.56
CA SER A 54 -3.37 -3.82 18.92
C SER A 54 -3.16 -2.58 18.03
N ARG A 55 -2.06 -2.54 17.27
CA ARG A 55 -1.71 -1.45 16.35
C ARG A 55 -2.00 -1.80 14.88
N ILE A 56 -2.60 -2.97 14.63
CA ILE A 56 -3.00 -3.44 13.30
C ILE A 56 -4.50 -3.45 13.20
N THR A 57 -5.03 -2.71 12.22
CA THR A 57 -6.43 -2.80 11.79
C THR A 57 -6.49 -3.64 10.52
N LEU A 58 -7.32 -4.66 10.48
CA LEU A 58 -7.58 -5.44 9.26
C LEU A 58 -8.75 -4.84 8.49
N LEU A 59 -8.58 -4.67 7.18
CA LEU A 59 -9.63 -4.19 6.28
C LEU A 59 -9.82 -5.20 5.15
N ASP A 60 -11.04 -5.70 5.00
CA ASP A 60 -11.37 -6.63 3.92
C ASP A 60 -11.37 -5.92 2.57
N ALA A 61 -10.47 -6.38 1.69
CA ALA A 61 -10.29 -5.88 0.32
C ALA A 61 -10.16 -7.08 -0.63
N PRO A 62 -11.31 -7.69 -1.01
CA PRO A 62 -11.32 -8.97 -1.71
C PRO A 62 -10.88 -8.88 -3.17
N GLU A 63 -10.80 -7.68 -3.74
CA GLU A 63 -10.40 -7.46 -5.13
C GLU A 63 -8.90 -7.19 -5.23
N VAL A 64 -8.20 -7.92 -6.07
CA VAL A 64 -6.75 -7.76 -6.29
C VAL A 64 -6.49 -7.25 -7.71
N ILE A 65 -5.75 -6.14 -7.83
CA ILE A 65 -5.28 -5.61 -9.11
C ILE A 65 -3.95 -6.28 -9.43
N THR A 66 -3.93 -7.08 -10.48
CA THR A 66 -2.75 -7.86 -10.89
C THR A 66 -1.84 -7.08 -11.85
N ASN A 67 -0.58 -7.54 -12.01
CA ASN A 67 0.36 -6.97 -12.97
C ASN A 67 0.00 -7.27 -14.44
N HIS A 68 -0.93 -8.20 -14.69
CA HIS A 68 -1.31 -8.67 -16.03
C HIS A 68 -2.55 -7.97 -16.60
N GLU A 69 -3.18 -7.09 -15.85
CA GLU A 69 -4.36 -6.35 -16.31
C GLU A 69 -4.06 -4.87 -16.57
N SER A 70 -4.94 -4.22 -17.31
CA SER A 70 -4.82 -2.77 -17.54
C SER A 70 -4.91 -2.00 -16.21
N PRO A 71 -3.88 -1.26 -15.81
CA PRO A 71 -3.86 -0.52 -14.54
C PRO A 71 -5.05 0.44 -14.37
N VAL A 72 -5.39 1.18 -15.42
CA VAL A 72 -6.51 2.14 -15.40
C VAL A 72 -7.83 1.43 -15.24
N MET A 73 -8.03 0.30 -15.95
CA MET A 73 -9.26 -0.48 -15.84
C MET A 73 -9.36 -1.20 -14.49
N GLY A 74 -8.25 -1.71 -13.96
CA GLY A 74 -8.18 -2.29 -12.62
C GLY A 74 -8.65 -1.29 -11.56
N VAL A 75 -8.05 -0.10 -11.52
CA VAL A 75 -8.42 0.98 -10.58
C VAL A 75 -9.86 1.45 -10.75
N ARG A 76 -10.39 1.44 -11.97
CA ARG A 76 -11.79 1.86 -12.23
C ARG A 76 -12.82 0.81 -11.80
N LYS A 77 -12.56 -0.46 -12.08
CA LYS A 77 -13.51 -1.57 -11.87
C LYS A 77 -13.41 -2.17 -10.48
N LYS A 78 -12.19 -2.36 -9.96
CA LYS A 78 -11.92 -3.01 -8.67
C LYS A 78 -11.89 -1.99 -7.54
N THR A 79 -13.05 -1.45 -7.23
CA THR A 79 -13.19 -0.37 -6.24
C THR A 79 -12.97 -0.82 -4.80
N LYS A 80 -13.05 -2.14 -4.55
CA LYS A 80 -12.77 -2.78 -3.27
C LYS A 80 -11.37 -3.39 -3.20
N SER A 81 -10.45 -3.00 -4.09
CA SER A 81 -9.06 -3.42 -3.99
C SER A 81 -8.30 -2.60 -2.94
N ALA A 82 -7.31 -3.22 -2.30
CA ALA A 82 -6.46 -2.56 -1.31
C ALA A 82 -5.81 -1.29 -1.88
N THR A 83 -5.38 -1.32 -3.15
CA THR A 83 -4.82 -0.15 -3.84
C THR A 83 -5.81 1.01 -3.90
N VAL A 84 -7.06 0.77 -4.29
CA VAL A 84 -8.08 1.83 -4.39
C VAL A 84 -8.47 2.34 -3.01
N LEU A 85 -8.73 1.44 -2.06
CA LEU A 85 -9.10 1.80 -0.69
C LEU A 85 -7.99 2.59 0.00
N GLY A 86 -6.72 2.20 -0.19
CA GLY A 86 -5.57 2.92 0.36
C GLY A 86 -5.42 4.34 -0.19
N MET A 87 -5.62 4.54 -1.49
CA MET A 87 -5.62 5.88 -2.09
C MET A 87 -6.74 6.76 -1.55
N LEU A 88 -7.93 6.19 -1.33
CA LEU A 88 -9.06 6.91 -0.72
C LEU A 88 -8.76 7.26 0.74
N ALA A 89 -8.22 6.34 1.52
CA ALA A 89 -7.86 6.57 2.92
C ALA A 89 -6.85 7.72 3.09
N VAL A 90 -5.85 7.82 2.18
CA VAL A 90 -4.91 8.94 2.19
C VAL A 90 -5.58 10.24 1.78
N ARG A 91 -6.42 10.24 0.73
CA ARG A 91 -7.19 11.40 0.29
C ARG A 91 -8.07 11.96 1.41
N ASP A 92 -8.75 11.06 2.12
CA ASP A 92 -9.73 11.40 3.14
C ASP A 92 -9.07 11.63 4.53
N LYS A 93 -7.71 11.61 4.57
CA LYS A 93 -6.88 11.82 5.78
C LYS A 93 -7.10 10.78 6.88
N GLU A 94 -7.59 9.61 6.52
CA GLU A 94 -7.68 8.44 7.41
C GLU A 94 -6.33 7.74 7.58
N ALA A 95 -5.46 7.85 6.56
CA ALA A 95 -4.08 7.41 6.60
C ALA A 95 -3.12 8.54 6.20
N ASP A 96 -1.91 8.53 6.75
CA ASP A 96 -0.86 9.51 6.46
C ASP A 96 0.00 9.09 5.26
N GLY A 97 -0.08 7.81 4.85
CA GLY A 97 0.60 7.26 3.68
C GLY A 97 0.06 5.89 3.27
N PHE A 98 0.37 5.53 2.03
CA PHE A 98 0.01 4.25 1.41
C PHE A 98 1.26 3.51 0.94
N VAL A 99 1.34 2.21 1.21
CA VAL A 99 2.44 1.32 0.80
C VAL A 99 1.86 0.12 0.05
N SER A 100 2.42 -0.16 -1.11
CA SER A 100 2.10 -1.36 -1.91
C SER A 100 3.34 -1.84 -2.65
N ALA A 101 3.54 -3.14 -2.72
CA ALA A 101 4.51 -3.81 -3.59
C ALA A 101 3.84 -4.37 -4.87
N GLY A 102 2.63 -3.94 -5.17
CA GLY A 102 1.86 -4.36 -6.33
C GLY A 102 2.22 -3.60 -7.61
N SER A 103 1.30 -3.62 -8.57
CA SER A 103 1.48 -2.99 -9.87
C SER A 103 1.77 -1.49 -9.75
N THR A 104 2.97 -1.08 -10.16
CA THR A 104 3.39 0.33 -10.26
C THR A 104 2.40 1.17 -11.08
N GLY A 105 1.92 0.61 -12.19
CA GLY A 105 0.91 1.27 -13.03
C GLY A 105 -0.42 1.48 -12.32
N ALA A 106 -0.85 0.51 -11.48
CA ALA A 106 -2.07 0.65 -10.69
C ALA A 106 -1.91 1.71 -9.58
N VAL A 107 -0.75 1.77 -8.93
CA VAL A 107 -0.44 2.81 -7.93
C VAL A 107 -0.45 4.19 -8.58
N LEU A 108 0.19 4.36 -9.74
CA LEU A 108 0.18 5.62 -10.48
C LEU A 108 -1.24 6.01 -10.92
N ALA A 109 -2.00 5.08 -11.49
CA ALA A 109 -3.39 5.31 -11.89
C ALA A 109 -4.29 5.64 -10.70
N GLY A 110 -4.11 4.94 -9.58
CA GLY A 110 -4.81 5.21 -8.31
C GLY A 110 -4.50 6.60 -7.77
N GLY A 111 -3.23 6.99 -7.78
CA GLY A 111 -2.79 8.32 -7.40
C GLY A 111 -3.46 9.40 -8.25
N MET A 112 -3.51 9.21 -9.58
CA MET A 112 -4.13 10.17 -10.49
C MET A 112 -5.66 10.27 -10.35
N PHE A 113 -6.34 9.13 -10.24
CA PHE A 113 -7.80 9.08 -10.37
C PHE A 113 -8.56 8.98 -9.05
N ARG A 114 -7.92 8.54 -7.98
CA ARG A 114 -8.56 8.34 -6.66
C ARG A 114 -8.03 9.31 -5.60
N LEU A 115 -6.70 9.46 -5.50
CA LEU A 115 -6.09 10.41 -4.58
C LEU A 115 -6.19 11.85 -5.10
N GLY A 116 -5.90 12.06 -6.38
CA GLY A 116 -5.85 13.37 -7.03
C GLY A 116 -4.42 13.89 -7.18
N ARG A 117 -4.26 14.87 -8.07
CA ARG A 117 -2.97 15.49 -8.37
C ARG A 117 -2.70 16.68 -7.45
N ILE A 118 -1.44 16.93 -7.14
CA ILE A 118 -1.01 18.18 -6.52
C ILE A 118 -1.33 19.34 -7.47
N PRO A 119 -1.90 20.46 -6.99
CA PRO A 119 -2.17 21.63 -7.83
C PRO A 119 -0.93 22.07 -8.60
N GLY A 120 -1.08 22.31 -9.90
CA GLY A 120 0.02 22.70 -10.80
C GLY A 120 0.82 21.53 -11.40
N VAL A 121 0.62 20.29 -10.95
CA VAL A 121 1.24 19.10 -11.53
C VAL A 121 0.32 18.51 -12.60
N GLU A 122 0.69 18.67 -13.88
CA GLU A 122 -0.08 18.13 -15.00
C GLU A 122 0.11 16.61 -15.16
N ARG A 123 1.34 16.14 -15.02
CA ARG A 123 1.71 14.72 -15.15
C ARG A 123 2.51 14.28 -13.94
N PRO A 124 1.93 13.50 -13.03
CA PRO A 124 2.69 12.89 -11.95
C PRO A 124 3.68 11.89 -12.52
N ALA A 125 4.90 11.89 -11.99
CA ALA A 125 5.96 10.98 -12.36
C ALA A 125 6.16 9.91 -11.29
N LEU A 126 6.63 8.74 -11.71
CA LEU A 126 7.25 7.79 -10.80
C LEU A 126 8.68 8.30 -10.55
N ALA A 127 9.01 8.55 -9.29
CA ALA A 127 10.30 9.09 -8.90
C ALA A 127 11.01 8.12 -7.93
N PRO A 128 11.65 7.05 -8.44
CA PRO A 128 12.37 6.12 -7.59
C PRO A 128 13.59 6.77 -6.97
N LEU A 129 13.79 6.47 -5.68
CA LEU A 129 14.96 6.87 -4.93
C LEU A 129 16.06 5.81 -5.10
N MET A 130 17.13 6.17 -5.79
CA MET A 130 18.21 5.25 -6.15
C MET A 130 19.46 5.53 -5.31
N PRO A 131 20.11 4.51 -4.70
CA PRO A 131 21.37 4.70 -3.98
C PRO A 131 22.54 4.97 -4.95
N ASN A 132 23.46 5.85 -4.57
CA ASN A 132 24.66 6.19 -5.35
C ASN A 132 25.99 5.94 -4.62
N GLY A 133 25.97 5.18 -3.53
CA GLY A 133 27.15 4.87 -2.71
C GLY A 133 27.53 5.96 -1.70
N LYS A 134 27.02 7.18 -1.83
CA LYS A 134 27.23 8.30 -0.89
C LYS A 134 25.90 8.89 -0.36
N GLY A 135 24.80 8.44 -0.89
CA GLY A 135 23.46 8.92 -0.57
C GLY A 135 22.47 8.39 -1.59
N TYR A 136 21.50 9.22 -1.95
CA TYR A 136 20.44 8.85 -2.88
C TYR A 136 20.22 9.95 -3.92
N PHE A 137 19.71 9.57 -5.08
CA PHE A 137 19.20 10.50 -6.09
C PHE A 137 17.81 10.06 -6.57
N LEU A 138 17.00 11.01 -7.01
CA LEU A 138 15.73 10.73 -7.67
C LEU A 138 15.96 10.56 -9.16
N LEU A 139 15.44 9.47 -9.73
CA LEU A 139 15.36 9.27 -11.16
C LEU A 139 13.95 9.65 -11.63
N ILE A 140 13.85 10.62 -12.56
CA ILE A 140 12.56 11.13 -13.09
C ILE A 140 12.58 11.00 -14.60
#